data_ec2ec7e8d6bb8c772981c877e623a0b9
#
_entry.id   ec2ec7e8d6bb8c772981c877e623a0b9
#
_cell.length_a   1.000
_cell.length_b   1.000
_cell.length_c   1.000
_cell.angle_alpha   90.00
_cell.angle_beta   90.00
_cell.angle_gamma   90.00
#
_symmetry.space_group_name_H-M   'P 1'
#
loop_
_entity.id
_entity.type
_entity.pdbx_description
1 polymer ?
#
loop_
_entity_poly.entity_id
_entity_poly.type
_entity_poly.pdbx_seq_one_letter_code
_entity_poly.pdbx_strand_id
1 'polypeptide(L)'
;MKKLFFLLSVSLIYISCEKVIPFEGDLNTPKLVVNSIFESDSTFKVHVSSSRNVIDTASFLNIEDAIVIIKKENGNVVEILNHQGNGFYIGQAFPVQNQTYTLEVNHPNYANITASDSLPSPITINNVDTSTVLDPINGDRIKISMNFDDPINTQNYYLIETYAINEYLLIKDLDTTEYELDTAKQYMVLTDEVFQNGGSPWRDQGLFNDLLFNGQNKTLELEIPNNNWSGSEDGYDWSYKTLTLRLYLHNISLSYYYYRTSLELFQSASGNPFAQPVQVYSNVENGFGVFAGSQISFFDL
;
A
#
# COMPACT_ATOMS: atom_id res chain seq x y z
N MET A 1 -34.13 -55.98 -4.50
CA MET A 1 -34.74 -55.01 -3.56
C MET A 1 -33.69 -54.18 -2.81
N LYS A 2 -32.68 -54.73 -2.14
CA LYS A 2 -31.66 -53.97 -1.39
C LYS A 2 -30.89 -52.92 -2.24
N LYS A 3 -30.53 -53.26 -3.49
CA LYS A 3 -29.81 -52.33 -4.40
C LYS A 3 -30.69 -51.16 -4.87
N LEU A 4 -32.01 -51.40 -5.05
CA LEU A 4 -32.97 -50.39 -5.45
C LEU A 4 -33.20 -49.39 -4.29
N PHE A 5 -33.23 -49.87 -3.04
CA PHE A 5 -33.39 -49.06 -1.85
C PHE A 5 -32.17 -48.17 -1.60
N PHE A 6 -30.95 -48.69 -1.87
CA PHE A 6 -29.72 -47.93 -1.79
C PHE A 6 -29.62 -46.83 -2.84
N LEU A 7 -30.06 -47.10 -4.10
CA LEU A 7 -30.12 -46.10 -5.16
C LEU A 7 -31.13 -44.99 -4.84
N LEU A 8 -32.27 -45.31 -4.24
CA LEU A 8 -33.30 -44.35 -3.85
C LEU A 8 -32.83 -43.47 -2.67
N SER A 9 -32.08 -44.04 -1.73
CA SER A 9 -31.50 -43.30 -0.58
C SER A 9 -30.38 -42.34 -0.99
N VAL A 10 -29.54 -42.68 -1.99
CA VAL A 10 -28.52 -41.82 -2.56
C VAL A 10 -29.13 -40.66 -3.36
N SER A 11 -30.23 -40.88 -4.05
CA SER A 11 -30.97 -39.85 -4.82
C SER A 11 -31.57 -38.75 -3.94
N LEU A 12 -31.91 -39.06 -2.68
CA LEU A 12 -32.48 -38.09 -1.72
C LEU A 12 -31.44 -37.11 -1.12
N ILE A 13 -30.17 -37.41 -1.26
CA ILE A 13 -29.07 -36.55 -0.71
C ILE A 13 -28.80 -35.32 -1.61
N TYR A 14 -29.24 -35.35 -2.86
CA TYR A 14 -29.04 -34.26 -3.84
C TYR A 14 -30.12 -33.18 -3.82
N ILE A 15 -31.12 -33.24 -2.94
CA ILE A 15 -32.12 -32.18 -2.78
C ILE A 15 -31.57 -31.21 -1.71
N SER A 16 -30.47 -30.56 -2.02
CA SER A 16 -30.03 -29.38 -1.28
C SER A 16 -30.90 -28.21 -1.72
N CYS A 17 -31.82 -27.82 -0.86
CA CYS A 17 -32.62 -26.62 -1.05
C CYS A 17 -31.75 -25.41 -0.67
N GLU A 18 -31.13 -24.74 -1.63
CA GLU A 18 -30.57 -23.41 -1.41
C GLU A 18 -31.71 -22.41 -1.16
N LYS A 19 -31.82 -21.94 0.06
CA LYS A 19 -32.71 -20.81 0.37
C LYS A 19 -31.95 -19.52 0.10
N VAL A 20 -32.28 -18.83 -0.97
CA VAL A 20 -31.81 -17.47 -1.19
C VAL A 20 -32.43 -16.60 -0.10
N ILE A 21 -31.60 -16.07 0.79
CA ILE A 21 -31.99 -15.09 1.79
C ILE A 21 -31.93 -13.72 1.11
N PRO A 22 -33.08 -13.05 0.89
CA PRO A 22 -33.05 -11.70 0.33
C PRO A 22 -32.33 -10.77 1.31
N PHE A 23 -31.56 -9.84 0.76
CA PHE A 23 -30.96 -8.78 1.55
C PHE A 23 -32.08 -7.79 1.96
N GLU A 24 -32.35 -7.70 3.25
CA GLU A 24 -33.40 -6.84 3.83
C GLU A 24 -32.82 -5.51 4.41
N GLY A 25 -31.54 -5.22 4.15
CA GLY A 25 -30.89 -3.98 4.60
C GLY A 25 -31.26 -2.76 3.74
N ASP A 26 -31.20 -1.58 4.33
CA ASP A 26 -31.35 -0.33 3.59
C ASP A 26 -30.19 -0.17 2.60
N LEU A 27 -30.52 0.19 1.35
CA LEU A 27 -29.54 0.52 0.33
C LEU A 27 -29.02 1.95 0.61
N ASN A 28 -27.75 2.05 0.97
CA ASN A 28 -27.11 3.34 1.15
C ASN A 28 -27.02 4.10 -0.19
N THR A 29 -27.27 5.41 -0.16
CA THR A 29 -27.00 6.27 -1.31
C THR A 29 -25.50 6.23 -1.64
N PRO A 30 -25.11 5.97 -2.89
CA PRO A 30 -23.71 6.01 -3.28
C PRO A 30 -23.05 7.35 -2.94
N LYS A 31 -21.82 7.31 -2.45
CA LYS A 31 -21.01 8.46 -2.08
C LYS A 31 -19.76 8.55 -2.94
N LEU A 32 -19.21 9.75 -3.08
CA LEU A 32 -17.89 9.91 -3.69
C LEU A 32 -16.81 9.24 -2.83
N VAL A 33 -15.87 8.62 -3.52
CA VAL A 33 -14.67 8.02 -2.95
C VAL A 33 -13.47 8.70 -3.59
N VAL A 34 -12.54 9.18 -2.77
CA VAL A 34 -11.31 9.78 -3.27
C VAL A 34 -10.10 9.07 -2.71
N ASN A 35 -9.08 8.88 -3.55
CA ASN A 35 -7.79 8.37 -3.15
C ASN A 35 -6.69 9.27 -3.72
N SER A 36 -5.92 9.87 -2.83
CA SER A 36 -4.81 10.74 -3.19
C SER A 36 -3.77 10.70 -2.09
N ILE A 37 -2.56 10.28 -2.44
CA ILE A 37 -1.37 10.47 -1.63
C ILE A 37 -0.52 11.47 -2.37
N PHE A 38 -0.20 12.61 -1.73
CA PHE A 38 0.55 13.69 -2.35
C PHE A 38 1.95 13.80 -1.75
N GLU A 39 2.93 14.09 -2.61
CA GLU A 39 4.37 14.09 -2.34
C GLU A 39 5.01 15.32 -2.98
N SER A 40 6.16 15.78 -2.46
CA SER A 40 6.79 17.01 -2.99
C SER A 40 7.48 16.84 -4.35
N ASP A 41 7.74 15.62 -4.79
CA ASP A 41 8.42 15.28 -6.05
C ASP A 41 7.48 15.00 -7.20
N SER A 42 6.16 14.99 -6.96
CA SER A 42 5.12 14.75 -7.94
C SER A 42 4.02 15.79 -7.86
N THR A 43 3.26 15.97 -8.95
CA THR A 43 2.10 16.86 -8.97
C THR A 43 0.91 16.22 -8.27
N PHE A 44 -0.07 17.03 -7.82
CA PHE A 44 -1.29 16.49 -7.23
C PHE A 44 -1.99 15.54 -8.21
N LYS A 45 -2.32 14.34 -7.69
CA LYS A 45 -3.08 13.32 -8.41
C LYS A 45 -4.19 12.79 -7.51
N VAL A 46 -5.43 12.90 -7.97
CA VAL A 46 -6.62 12.46 -7.24
C VAL A 46 -7.39 11.47 -8.10
N HIS A 47 -7.70 10.30 -7.56
CA HIS A 47 -8.64 9.37 -8.17
C HIS A 47 -10.02 9.55 -7.53
N VAL A 48 -11.06 9.76 -8.36
CA VAL A 48 -12.43 9.94 -7.92
C VAL A 48 -13.31 8.82 -8.48
N SER A 49 -14.03 8.16 -7.60
CA SER A 49 -14.97 7.08 -7.94
C SER A 49 -16.22 7.14 -7.08
N SER A 50 -17.18 6.26 -7.33
CA SER A 50 -18.40 6.12 -6.53
C SER A 50 -18.35 4.87 -5.67
N SER A 51 -18.80 4.95 -4.43
CA SER A 51 -19.09 3.76 -3.62
C SER A 51 -20.27 2.99 -4.20
N ARG A 52 -20.35 1.71 -3.89
CA ARG A 52 -21.47 0.84 -4.30
C ARG A 52 -22.03 0.07 -3.10
N ASN A 53 -23.24 -0.40 -3.25
CA ASN A 53 -23.85 -1.27 -2.26
C ASN A 53 -23.23 -2.67 -2.30
N VAL A 54 -23.31 -3.39 -1.19
CA VAL A 54 -22.76 -4.75 -1.03
C VAL A 54 -23.40 -5.76 -2.00
N ILE A 55 -24.63 -5.53 -2.40
CA ILE A 55 -25.38 -6.38 -3.36
C ILE A 55 -25.16 -6.00 -4.82
N ASP A 56 -24.48 -4.88 -5.09
CA ASP A 56 -24.20 -4.43 -6.44
C ASP A 56 -22.99 -5.21 -7.00
N THR A 57 -23.21 -5.91 -8.12
CA THR A 57 -22.18 -6.70 -8.82
C THR A 57 -21.53 -5.94 -9.99
N ALA A 58 -22.00 -4.72 -10.30
CA ALA A 58 -21.41 -3.89 -11.35
C ALA A 58 -19.95 -3.51 -11.02
N SER A 59 -19.18 -3.10 -12.01
CA SER A 59 -17.84 -2.53 -11.80
C SER A 59 -17.91 -1.23 -11.01
N PHE A 60 -16.82 -0.85 -10.34
CA PHE A 60 -16.73 0.47 -9.72
C PHE A 60 -16.88 1.56 -10.79
N LEU A 61 -17.68 2.57 -10.46
CA LEU A 61 -17.91 3.71 -11.36
C LEU A 61 -16.85 4.76 -11.10
N ASN A 62 -16.00 5.02 -12.09
CA ASN A 62 -15.12 6.18 -12.09
C ASN A 62 -15.93 7.44 -12.38
N ILE A 63 -15.66 8.53 -11.69
CA ILE A 63 -16.31 9.82 -11.90
C ILE A 63 -15.39 10.68 -12.77
N GLU A 64 -15.87 11.08 -13.93
CA GLU A 64 -15.05 11.75 -14.96
C GLU A 64 -15.38 13.25 -15.15
N ASP A 65 -16.47 13.70 -14.57
CA ASP A 65 -17.03 15.07 -14.73
C ASP A 65 -17.13 15.86 -13.40
N ALA A 66 -16.36 15.45 -12.38
CA ALA A 66 -16.26 16.20 -11.13
C ALA A 66 -15.36 17.44 -11.28
N ILE A 67 -15.61 18.43 -10.44
CA ILE A 67 -14.71 19.57 -10.24
C ILE A 67 -13.86 19.28 -9.02
N VAL A 68 -12.55 19.09 -9.23
CA VAL A 68 -11.58 18.73 -8.20
C VAL A 68 -10.65 19.91 -7.95
N ILE A 69 -10.64 20.43 -6.73
CA ILE A 69 -9.95 21.67 -6.35
C ILE A 69 -8.99 21.39 -5.20
N ILE A 70 -7.75 21.84 -5.34
CA ILE A 70 -6.77 21.89 -4.26
C ILE A 70 -6.66 23.30 -3.72
N LYS A 71 -6.75 23.46 -2.39
CA LYS A 71 -6.63 24.74 -1.68
C LYS A 71 -5.52 24.66 -0.64
N LYS A 72 -4.98 25.80 -0.24
CA LYS A 72 -4.18 25.95 0.97
C LYS A 72 -5.07 26.08 2.20
N GLU A 73 -4.51 25.92 3.38
CA GLU A 73 -5.19 26.07 4.67
C GLU A 73 -5.94 27.43 4.79
N ASN A 74 -5.41 28.50 4.22
CA ASN A 74 -6.03 29.82 4.23
C ASN A 74 -7.19 29.97 3.21
N GLY A 75 -7.59 28.89 2.53
CA GLY A 75 -8.69 28.86 1.54
C GLY A 75 -8.30 29.30 0.13
N ASN A 76 -7.06 29.77 -0.10
CA ASN A 76 -6.62 30.13 -1.43
C ASN A 76 -6.53 28.91 -2.33
N VAL A 77 -7.11 29.01 -3.53
CA VAL A 77 -7.03 27.95 -4.55
C VAL A 77 -5.58 27.83 -5.04
N VAL A 78 -5.03 26.62 -4.95
CA VAL A 78 -3.75 26.28 -5.55
C VAL A 78 -3.97 25.95 -7.00
N GLU A 79 -4.95 25.07 -7.28
CA GLU A 79 -5.20 24.55 -8.61
C GLU A 79 -6.57 23.87 -8.70
N ILE A 80 -7.14 23.85 -9.91
CA ILE A 80 -8.25 22.97 -10.30
C ILE A 80 -7.66 21.88 -11.16
N LEU A 81 -7.80 20.62 -10.74
CA LEU A 81 -7.20 19.49 -11.42
C LEU A 81 -7.96 19.13 -12.69
N ASN A 82 -7.21 18.66 -13.69
CA ASN A 82 -7.77 18.26 -14.98
C ASN A 82 -7.99 16.73 -15.03
N HIS A 83 -9.17 16.31 -15.51
CA HIS A 83 -9.45 14.89 -15.76
C HIS A 83 -8.56 14.34 -16.87
N GLN A 84 -7.95 13.17 -16.63
CA GLN A 84 -7.01 12.51 -17.54
C GLN A 84 -7.45 11.08 -17.93
N GLY A 85 -8.71 10.74 -17.65
CA GLY A 85 -9.28 9.41 -17.91
C GLY A 85 -9.38 8.54 -16.66
N ASN A 86 -10.30 7.59 -16.68
CA ASN A 86 -10.51 6.58 -15.63
C ASN A 86 -10.68 7.18 -14.21
N GLY A 87 -11.30 8.36 -14.08
CA GLY A 87 -11.50 9.03 -12.80
C GLY A 87 -10.25 9.66 -12.19
N PHE A 88 -9.13 9.73 -12.92
CA PHE A 88 -7.93 10.42 -12.48
C PHE A 88 -7.96 11.89 -12.84
N TYR A 89 -7.69 12.74 -11.85
CA TYR A 89 -7.54 14.19 -11.96
C TYR A 89 -6.12 14.55 -11.59
N ILE A 90 -5.41 15.24 -12.49
CA ILE A 90 -3.98 15.54 -12.35
C ILE A 90 -3.76 17.04 -12.48
N GLY A 91 -2.93 17.57 -11.58
CA GLY A 91 -2.51 18.96 -11.56
C GLY A 91 -1.15 19.20 -12.20
N GLN A 92 -0.70 20.45 -12.09
CA GLN A 92 0.64 20.89 -12.47
C GLN A 92 1.45 21.42 -11.28
N ALA A 93 0.74 21.79 -10.18
CA ALA A 93 1.38 22.26 -8.97
C ALA A 93 2.00 21.10 -8.16
N PHE A 94 3.17 21.36 -7.60
CA PHE A 94 3.86 20.44 -6.69
C PHE A 94 3.50 20.81 -5.25
N PRO A 95 3.19 19.83 -4.39
CA PRO A 95 3.02 20.05 -2.96
C PRO A 95 4.30 20.56 -2.30
N VAL A 96 4.16 21.45 -1.34
CA VAL A 96 5.27 22.03 -0.58
C VAL A 96 5.28 21.45 0.83
N GLN A 97 6.47 21.10 1.32
CA GLN A 97 6.68 20.57 2.67
C GLN A 97 6.14 21.50 3.76
N ASN A 98 5.64 20.93 4.85
CA ASN A 98 5.04 21.64 5.99
C ASN A 98 3.85 22.54 5.62
N GLN A 99 3.20 22.25 4.51
CA GLN A 99 2.00 22.94 4.05
C GLN A 99 0.79 22.02 4.19
N THR A 100 -0.30 22.56 4.75
CA THR A 100 -1.60 21.91 4.76
C THR A 100 -2.35 22.23 3.48
N TYR A 101 -2.96 21.21 2.91
CA TYR A 101 -3.83 21.31 1.72
C TYR A 101 -5.22 20.78 2.03
N THR A 102 -6.21 21.38 1.37
CA THR A 102 -7.60 20.92 1.39
C THR A 102 -8.01 20.53 -0.01
N LEU A 103 -8.49 19.31 -0.16
CA LEU A 103 -9.16 18.81 -1.35
C LEU A 103 -10.65 19.11 -1.24
N GLU A 104 -11.25 19.65 -2.31
CA GLU A 104 -12.70 19.74 -2.50
C GLU A 104 -13.08 19.02 -3.78
N VAL A 105 -14.12 18.20 -3.74
CA VAL A 105 -14.68 17.55 -4.93
C VAL A 105 -16.18 17.85 -4.99
N ASN A 106 -16.59 18.44 -6.09
CA ASN A 106 -17.97 18.82 -6.36
C ASN A 106 -18.51 18.08 -7.58
N HIS A 107 -19.69 17.50 -7.45
CA HIS A 107 -20.38 16.81 -8.54
C HIS A 107 -21.89 16.95 -8.37
N PRO A 108 -22.68 17.22 -9.45
CA PRO A 108 -24.10 17.54 -9.34
C PRO A 108 -24.98 16.43 -8.74
N ASN A 109 -24.57 15.18 -8.86
CA ASN A 109 -25.34 14.00 -8.40
C ASN A 109 -24.88 13.45 -7.04
N TYR A 110 -23.87 14.04 -6.39
CA TYR A 110 -23.32 13.59 -5.11
C TYR A 110 -23.20 14.76 -4.13
N ALA A 111 -23.17 14.44 -2.85
CA ALA A 111 -22.78 15.43 -1.85
C ALA A 111 -21.34 15.89 -2.09
N ASN A 112 -21.10 17.21 -1.94
CA ASN A 112 -19.75 17.75 -1.97
C ASN A 112 -18.92 17.16 -0.84
N ILE A 113 -17.69 16.80 -1.16
CA ILE A 113 -16.76 16.23 -0.20
C ILE A 113 -15.55 17.12 0.02
N THR A 114 -15.01 17.09 1.22
CA THR A 114 -13.77 17.78 1.59
C THR A 114 -12.85 16.84 2.37
N ALA A 115 -11.56 17.05 2.22
CA ALA A 115 -10.54 16.39 3.02
C ALA A 115 -9.33 17.31 3.18
N SER A 116 -8.70 17.29 4.34
CA SER A 116 -7.50 18.11 4.59
C SER A 116 -6.41 17.28 5.19
N ASP A 117 -5.15 17.56 4.77
CA ASP A 117 -3.96 16.95 5.34
C ASP A 117 -2.72 17.80 5.05
N SER A 118 -1.63 17.50 5.75
CA SER A 118 -0.35 18.20 5.65
C SER A 118 0.72 17.32 5.02
N LEU A 119 1.61 17.92 4.22
CA LEU A 119 2.81 17.24 3.74
C LEU A 119 3.92 17.34 4.82
N PRO A 120 4.38 16.21 5.41
CA PRO A 120 5.47 16.22 6.38
C PRO A 120 6.80 16.68 5.76
N SER A 121 7.80 16.98 6.61
CA SER A 121 9.18 17.19 6.16
C SER A 121 9.85 15.87 5.79
N PRO A 122 10.81 15.87 4.85
CA PRO A 122 11.61 14.68 4.57
C PRO A 122 12.49 14.34 5.79
N ILE A 123 12.78 13.05 5.95
CA ILE A 123 13.74 12.54 6.92
C ILE A 123 15.07 12.27 6.21
N THR A 124 16.17 12.74 6.78
CA THR A 124 17.49 12.42 6.23
C THR A 124 17.94 11.06 6.72
N ILE A 125 18.22 10.15 5.80
CA ILE A 125 18.90 8.89 6.09
C ILE A 125 20.39 9.21 6.20
N ASN A 126 20.97 9.01 7.39
CA ASN A 126 22.36 9.37 7.67
C ASN A 126 23.33 8.31 7.15
N ASN A 127 23.01 7.03 7.40
CA ASN A 127 23.84 5.89 7.03
C ASN A 127 22.99 4.62 6.90
N VAL A 128 23.42 3.72 6.04
CA VAL A 128 22.88 2.36 5.94
C VAL A 128 24.03 1.36 5.90
N ASP A 129 24.07 0.47 6.88
CA ASP A 129 25.01 -0.64 6.96
C ASP A 129 24.32 -1.96 6.66
N THR A 130 25.04 -2.89 6.06
CA THR A 130 24.55 -4.24 5.75
C THR A 130 25.46 -5.32 6.32
N SER A 131 24.87 -6.46 6.68
CA SER A 131 25.58 -7.67 7.04
C SER A 131 24.80 -8.91 6.61
N THR A 132 25.49 -10.03 6.45
CA THR A 132 24.85 -11.30 6.09
C THR A 132 24.41 -12.05 7.35
N VAL A 133 23.15 -12.49 7.35
CA VAL A 133 22.61 -13.43 8.34
C VAL A 133 22.53 -14.79 7.68
N LEU A 134 23.35 -15.73 8.15
CA LEU A 134 23.36 -17.11 7.63
C LEU A 134 22.19 -17.89 8.22
N ASP A 135 21.33 -18.44 7.36
CA ASP A 135 20.23 -19.31 7.75
C ASP A 135 20.21 -20.54 6.84
N PRO A 136 20.84 -21.66 7.28
CA PRO A 136 20.94 -22.88 6.49
C PRO A 136 19.59 -23.57 6.18
N ILE A 137 18.52 -23.17 6.86
CA ILE A 137 17.19 -23.80 6.71
C ILE A 137 16.32 -22.97 5.75
N ASN A 138 16.31 -21.64 5.91
CA ASN A 138 15.38 -20.75 5.19
C ASN A 138 16.08 -19.86 4.14
N GLY A 139 17.39 -20.07 3.94
CA GLY A 139 18.22 -19.26 3.06
C GLY A 139 18.80 -18.01 3.74
N ASP A 140 19.97 -17.60 3.27
CA ASP A 140 20.68 -16.44 3.82
C ASP A 140 19.89 -15.15 3.62
N ARG A 141 20.02 -14.24 4.57
CA ARG A 141 19.39 -12.93 4.54
C ARG A 141 20.43 -11.81 4.63
N ILE A 142 20.07 -10.67 4.14
CA ILE A 142 20.82 -9.42 4.29
C ILE A 142 20.15 -8.64 5.42
N LYS A 143 20.87 -8.45 6.53
CA LYS A 143 20.46 -7.52 7.60
C LYS A 143 20.82 -6.12 7.17
N ILE A 144 19.88 -5.21 7.32
CA ILE A 144 20.01 -3.79 7.03
C ILE A 144 19.86 -3.03 8.35
N SER A 145 20.79 -2.12 8.63
CA SER A 145 20.75 -1.21 9.76
C SER A 145 20.76 0.22 9.21
N MET A 146 19.58 0.86 9.17
CA MET A 146 19.39 2.20 8.64
C MET A 146 19.33 3.22 9.77
N ASN A 147 20.19 4.22 9.71
CA ASN A 147 20.28 5.30 10.71
C ASN A 147 19.67 6.59 10.18
N PHE A 148 18.81 7.23 10.99
CA PHE A 148 18.20 8.52 10.70
C PHE A 148 17.91 9.31 11.99
N ASP A 149 17.72 10.63 11.85
CA ASP A 149 17.38 11.51 12.96
C ASP A 149 15.87 11.81 12.93
N ASP A 150 15.20 11.55 14.05
CA ASP A 150 13.80 11.88 14.22
C ASP A 150 13.64 13.35 14.66
N PRO A 151 12.68 14.12 14.07
CA PRO A 151 12.45 15.50 14.44
C PRO A 151 11.92 15.65 15.86
N ILE A 152 12.59 16.50 16.66
CA ILE A 152 12.19 16.77 18.04
C ILE A 152 10.85 17.56 18.09
N ASN A 153 10.04 17.31 19.13
CA ASN A 153 8.77 17.99 19.43
C ASN A 153 7.64 17.80 18.41
N THR A 154 7.76 16.84 17.52
CA THR A 154 6.69 16.41 16.62
C THR A 154 6.48 14.93 16.75
N GLN A 155 5.24 14.48 16.67
CA GLN A 155 4.97 13.04 16.54
C GLN A 155 5.02 12.67 15.08
N ASN A 156 5.89 11.73 14.75
CA ASN A 156 6.16 11.29 13.39
C ASN A 156 5.66 9.87 13.16
N TYR A 157 5.23 9.62 11.93
CA TYR A 157 4.73 8.34 11.46
C TYR A 157 5.52 7.93 10.22
N TYR A 158 5.89 6.67 10.16
CA TYR A 158 6.82 6.18 9.17
C TYR A 158 6.28 4.97 8.42
N LEU A 159 6.67 4.88 7.16
CA LEU A 159 6.50 3.71 6.33
C LEU A 159 7.84 3.37 5.70
N ILE A 160 8.29 2.12 5.85
CA ILE A 160 9.49 1.60 5.19
C ILE A 160 9.08 0.59 4.12
N GLU A 161 9.69 0.71 2.94
CA GLU A 161 9.55 -0.21 1.82
C GLU A 161 10.91 -0.49 1.21
N THR A 162 11.09 -1.67 0.62
CA THR A 162 12.31 -2.03 -0.09
C THR A 162 12.00 -2.53 -1.48
N TYR A 163 12.82 -2.13 -2.45
CA TYR A 163 12.75 -2.56 -3.83
C TYR A 163 14.11 -3.06 -4.29
N ALA A 164 14.14 -4.15 -5.04
CA ALA A 164 15.35 -4.64 -5.68
C ALA A 164 15.27 -4.41 -7.18
N ILE A 165 16.36 -3.92 -7.74
CA ILE A 165 16.61 -3.94 -9.19
C ILE A 165 17.39 -5.21 -9.44
N ASN A 166 16.81 -6.15 -10.15
CA ASN A 166 17.33 -7.48 -10.38
C ASN A 166 17.76 -7.62 -11.85
N GLU A 167 18.79 -8.40 -12.07
CA GLU A 167 19.27 -8.83 -13.38
C GLU A 167 19.01 -10.32 -13.54
N TYR A 168 18.34 -10.71 -14.61
CA TYR A 168 18.25 -12.08 -15.09
C TYR A 168 19.08 -12.23 -16.35
N LEU A 169 19.96 -13.25 -16.36
CA LEU A 169 20.78 -13.62 -17.52
C LEU A 169 20.53 -15.08 -17.85
N LEU A 170 20.31 -15.37 -19.14
CA LEU A 170 20.35 -16.72 -19.70
C LEU A 170 21.48 -16.78 -20.73
N ILE A 171 22.43 -17.68 -20.54
CA ILE A 171 23.64 -17.82 -21.36
C ILE A 171 23.66 -19.19 -21.99
N LYS A 172 23.86 -19.26 -23.30
CA LYS A 172 24.08 -20.49 -24.06
C LYS A 172 25.39 -20.38 -24.83
N ASP A 173 26.25 -21.41 -24.71
CA ASP A 173 27.51 -21.50 -25.44
C ASP A 173 28.39 -20.22 -25.36
N LEU A 174 28.44 -19.61 -24.16
CA LEU A 174 29.13 -18.35 -23.85
C LEU A 174 28.56 -17.09 -24.55
N ASP A 175 27.37 -17.19 -25.11
CA ASP A 175 26.63 -16.05 -25.64
C ASP A 175 25.36 -15.77 -24.83
N THR A 176 25.11 -14.49 -24.52
CA THR A 176 23.90 -14.10 -23.79
C THR A 176 22.69 -14.20 -24.71
N THR A 177 21.77 -15.12 -24.41
CA THR A 177 20.56 -15.35 -25.21
C THR A 177 19.37 -14.52 -24.71
N GLU A 178 19.33 -14.23 -23.42
CA GLU A 178 18.33 -13.36 -22.80
C GLU A 178 18.98 -12.47 -21.75
N TYR A 179 18.49 -11.24 -21.68
CA TYR A 179 18.87 -10.27 -20.67
C TYR A 179 17.62 -9.50 -20.26
N GLU A 180 17.30 -9.50 -18.99
CA GLU A 180 16.14 -8.78 -18.45
C GLU A 180 16.52 -8.04 -17.16
N LEU A 181 16.03 -6.80 -17.05
CA LEU A 181 16.06 -6.03 -15.79
C LEU A 181 14.65 -5.94 -15.26
N ASP A 182 14.48 -6.30 -13.99
CA ASP A 182 13.21 -6.23 -13.28
C ASP A 182 13.36 -5.42 -11.99
N THR A 183 12.31 -4.68 -11.64
CA THR A 183 12.22 -3.98 -10.36
C THR A 183 11.10 -4.58 -9.55
N ALA A 184 11.45 -5.26 -8.48
CA ALA A 184 10.50 -5.95 -7.63
C ALA A 184 10.51 -5.42 -6.20
N LYS A 185 9.31 -5.21 -5.63
CA LYS A 185 9.14 -4.94 -4.21
C LYS A 185 9.57 -6.16 -3.41
N GLN A 186 10.36 -5.95 -2.36
CA GLN A 186 10.91 -7.02 -1.54
C GLN A 186 10.09 -7.21 -0.27
N TYR A 187 9.94 -8.47 0.13
CA TYR A 187 9.48 -8.79 1.48
C TYR A 187 10.62 -8.58 2.47
N MET A 188 10.28 -8.03 3.63
CA MET A 188 11.19 -7.76 4.73
C MET A 188 10.80 -8.58 5.94
N VAL A 189 11.78 -8.99 6.74
CA VAL A 189 11.55 -9.45 8.12
C VAL A 189 11.76 -8.25 9.04
N LEU A 190 10.70 -7.78 9.65
CA LEU A 190 10.68 -6.63 10.54
C LEU A 190 11.06 -7.08 11.94
N THR A 191 12.34 -6.89 12.29
CA THR A 191 12.94 -7.37 13.55
C THR A 191 13.00 -6.31 14.64
N ASP A 192 12.88 -5.03 14.28
CA ASP A 192 12.98 -3.92 15.22
C ASP A 192 11.71 -3.81 16.10
N GLU A 193 11.91 -3.39 17.36
CA GLU A 193 10.84 -3.24 18.36
C GLU A 193 9.78 -2.18 18.01
N VAL A 194 10.09 -1.26 17.11
CA VAL A 194 9.15 -0.21 16.65
C VAL A 194 7.99 -0.78 15.83
N PHE A 195 8.16 -1.97 15.26
CA PHE A 195 7.11 -2.64 14.52
C PHE A 195 6.18 -3.36 15.48
N GLN A 196 5.03 -2.76 15.76
CA GLN A 196 4.01 -3.36 16.62
C GLN A 196 3.43 -4.61 15.96
N ASN A 197 3.69 -5.75 16.58
CA ASN A 197 3.53 -7.05 16.00
C ASN A 197 2.11 -7.62 16.10
N GLY A 198 1.50 -7.85 14.97
CA GLY A 198 0.43 -8.81 14.78
C GLY A 198 0.62 -9.50 13.44
N GLY A 199 0.88 -10.79 13.41
CA GLY A 199 0.92 -11.59 12.19
C GLY A 199 2.32 -12.04 11.74
N SER A 200 2.48 -12.32 10.44
CA SER A 200 3.74 -12.78 9.86
C SER A 200 4.86 -11.74 10.03
N PRO A 201 6.07 -12.14 10.39
CA PRO A 201 7.22 -11.24 10.39
C PRO A 201 7.61 -10.80 8.96
N TRP A 202 7.20 -11.57 7.94
CA TRP A 202 7.45 -11.26 6.53
C TRP A 202 6.40 -10.28 6.01
N ARG A 203 6.83 -9.07 5.65
CA ARG A 203 5.96 -8.01 5.13
C ARG A 203 6.63 -7.31 3.96
N ASP A 204 5.83 -6.81 3.05
CA ASP A 204 6.27 -5.98 1.92
C ASP A 204 6.42 -4.49 2.29
N GLN A 205 6.03 -4.13 3.53
CA GLN A 205 6.15 -2.79 4.10
C GLN A 205 6.14 -2.85 5.62
N GLY A 206 6.74 -1.84 6.27
CA GLY A 206 6.71 -1.66 7.72
C GLY A 206 6.15 -0.31 8.12
N LEU A 207 5.05 -0.31 8.88
CA LEU A 207 4.47 0.90 9.48
C LEU A 207 4.93 1.01 10.94
N PHE A 208 5.37 2.20 11.35
CA PHE A 208 5.78 2.48 12.73
C PHE A 208 5.63 3.96 13.06
N ASN A 209 5.83 4.32 14.32
CA ASN A 209 5.83 5.69 14.82
C ASN A 209 7.03 5.91 15.75
N ASP A 210 7.25 7.16 16.15
CA ASP A 210 8.38 7.60 16.95
C ASP A 210 8.21 7.46 18.46
N LEU A 211 7.14 6.86 18.97
CA LEU A 211 6.84 6.79 20.40
C LEU A 211 8.02 6.29 21.27
N LEU A 212 8.86 5.40 20.72
CA LEU A 212 10.01 4.83 21.42
C LEU A 212 11.29 5.66 21.27
N PHE A 213 11.36 6.64 20.33
CA PHE A 213 12.59 7.35 19.99
C PHE A 213 12.39 8.82 19.61
N ASN A 214 11.23 9.42 19.92
CA ASN A 214 10.89 10.80 19.56
C ASN A 214 12.03 11.78 19.88
N GLY A 215 12.49 12.51 18.87
CA GLY A 215 13.57 13.48 18.91
C GLY A 215 14.97 12.87 19.09
N GLN A 216 15.13 11.60 18.78
CA GLN A 216 16.40 10.89 18.92
C GLN A 216 16.91 10.37 17.58
N ASN A 217 18.19 10.02 17.56
CA ASN A 217 18.75 9.23 16.47
C ASN A 217 18.26 7.78 16.59
N LYS A 218 17.71 7.25 15.50
CA LYS A 218 17.17 5.87 15.41
C LYS A 218 18.01 5.05 14.44
N THR A 219 18.41 3.87 14.87
CA THR A 219 18.87 2.81 13.97
C THR A 219 17.73 1.81 13.81
N LEU A 220 17.17 1.74 12.62
CA LEU A 220 16.10 0.80 12.26
C LEU A 220 16.71 -0.48 11.70
N GLU A 221 16.32 -1.63 12.25
CA GLU A 221 16.82 -2.92 11.82
C GLU A 221 15.74 -3.72 11.09
N LEU A 222 16.09 -4.27 9.94
CA LEU A 222 15.26 -5.18 9.15
C LEU A 222 16.14 -6.19 8.40
N GLU A 223 15.53 -7.28 7.94
CA GLU A 223 16.23 -8.26 7.11
C GLU A 223 15.44 -8.48 5.82
N ILE A 224 16.15 -8.76 4.74
CA ILE A 224 15.58 -9.11 3.45
C ILE A 224 16.18 -10.44 2.94
N PRO A 225 15.47 -11.21 2.11
CA PRO A 225 16.04 -12.39 1.47
C PRO A 225 17.24 -12.03 0.61
N ASN A 226 18.26 -12.85 0.62
CA ASN A 226 19.32 -12.80 -0.39
C ASN A 226 18.87 -13.60 -1.61
N ASN A 227 18.35 -12.93 -2.64
CA ASN A 227 17.75 -13.54 -3.81
C ASN A 227 18.74 -13.83 -4.94
N ASN A 228 20.05 -13.88 -4.65
CA ASN A 228 21.04 -14.22 -5.66
C ASN A 228 21.11 -15.75 -5.85
N TRP A 229 20.84 -16.21 -7.06
CA TRP A 229 20.89 -17.61 -7.41
C TRP A 229 21.35 -17.81 -8.86
N SER A 230 21.95 -18.96 -9.15
CA SER A 230 22.40 -19.34 -10.47
C SER A 230 22.32 -20.85 -10.65
N GLY A 231 22.28 -21.31 -11.86
CA GLY A 231 22.23 -22.74 -12.18
C GLY A 231 22.63 -22.99 -13.63
N SER A 232 22.65 -24.27 -13.96
CA SER A 232 22.93 -24.77 -15.31
C SER A 232 22.02 -25.95 -15.60
N GLU A 233 21.31 -25.92 -16.73
CA GLU A 233 20.43 -27.00 -17.18
C GLU A 233 20.36 -27.03 -18.70
N ASP A 234 20.43 -28.23 -19.31
CA ASP A 234 20.31 -28.46 -20.77
C ASP A 234 21.25 -27.62 -21.64
N GLY A 235 22.46 -27.31 -21.16
CA GLY A 235 23.45 -26.52 -21.86
C GLY A 235 23.24 -25.00 -21.81
N TYR A 236 22.34 -24.54 -20.94
CA TYR A 236 22.15 -23.16 -20.59
C TYR A 236 22.63 -22.89 -19.17
N ASP A 237 23.40 -21.83 -18.99
CA ASP A 237 23.71 -21.25 -17.71
C ASP A 237 22.77 -20.07 -17.48
N TRP A 238 22.20 -19.98 -16.27
CA TRP A 238 21.35 -18.87 -15.90
C TRP A 238 21.77 -18.29 -14.56
N SER A 239 21.57 -16.98 -14.42
CA SER A 239 21.78 -16.29 -13.15
C SER A 239 20.70 -15.24 -12.91
N TYR A 240 20.33 -15.11 -11.66
CA TYR A 240 19.47 -14.04 -11.16
C TYR A 240 20.18 -13.40 -9.97
N LYS A 241 20.38 -12.10 -10.03
CA LYS A 241 21.05 -11.37 -8.95
C LYS A 241 20.42 -10.01 -8.74
N THR A 242 20.42 -9.55 -7.51
CA THR A 242 20.09 -8.17 -7.16
C THR A 242 21.28 -7.29 -7.47
N LEU A 243 21.08 -6.29 -8.35
CA LEU A 243 22.08 -5.29 -8.72
C LEU A 243 22.10 -4.13 -7.74
N THR A 244 20.92 -3.68 -7.33
CA THR A 244 20.73 -2.55 -6.42
C THR A 244 19.54 -2.84 -5.53
N LEU A 245 19.69 -2.55 -4.26
CA LEU A 245 18.60 -2.56 -3.31
C LEU A 245 18.29 -1.12 -2.93
N ARG A 246 17.05 -0.69 -3.12
CA ARG A 246 16.60 0.65 -2.76
C ARG A 246 15.69 0.59 -1.54
N LEU A 247 16.03 1.35 -0.53
CA LEU A 247 15.22 1.55 0.68
C LEU A 247 14.47 2.86 0.56
N TYR A 248 13.16 2.84 0.78
CA TYR A 248 12.32 4.04 0.85
C TYR A 248 11.84 4.22 2.30
N LEU A 249 12.25 5.30 2.93
CA LEU A 249 11.72 5.76 4.21
C LEU A 249 10.76 6.92 3.95
N HIS A 250 9.50 6.71 4.24
CA HIS A 250 8.48 7.75 4.13
C HIS A 250 8.20 8.34 5.52
N ASN A 251 8.22 9.66 5.64
CA ASN A 251 7.54 10.36 6.71
C ASN A 251 6.12 10.64 6.24
N ILE A 252 5.14 10.04 6.89
CA ILE A 252 3.75 10.06 6.46
C ILE A 252 2.88 10.84 7.44
N SER A 253 1.81 11.42 6.93
CA SER A 253 0.83 12.09 7.78
C SER A 253 0.08 11.10 8.69
N LEU A 254 -0.51 11.61 9.77
CA LEU A 254 -1.36 10.83 10.68
C LEU A 254 -2.52 10.17 9.94
N SER A 255 -3.14 10.88 9.00
CA SER A 255 -4.25 10.36 8.19
C SER A 255 -3.81 9.17 7.35
N TYR A 256 -2.61 9.25 6.75
CA TYR A 256 -2.06 8.13 5.98
C TYR A 256 -1.74 6.94 6.87
N TYR A 257 -1.15 7.18 8.05
CA TYR A 257 -0.85 6.13 9.02
C TYR A 257 -2.11 5.37 9.46
N TYR A 258 -3.18 6.08 9.82
CA TYR A 258 -4.45 5.44 10.21
C TYR A 258 -5.12 4.71 9.04
N TYR A 259 -5.06 5.30 7.84
CA TYR A 259 -5.59 4.65 6.64
C TYR A 259 -4.87 3.32 6.38
N ARG A 260 -3.53 3.31 6.38
CA ARG A 260 -2.73 2.10 6.14
C ARG A 260 -2.95 1.04 7.22
N THR A 261 -2.91 1.44 8.49
CA THR A 261 -3.13 0.53 9.62
C THR A 261 -4.52 -0.12 9.57
N SER A 262 -5.56 0.66 9.33
CA SER A 262 -6.93 0.13 9.23
C SER A 262 -7.14 -0.73 7.99
N LEU A 263 -6.48 -0.40 6.87
CA LEU A 263 -6.52 -1.20 5.64
C LEU A 263 -5.85 -2.57 5.85
N GLU A 264 -4.70 -2.63 6.53
CA GLU A 264 -4.04 -3.89 6.89
C GLU A 264 -4.94 -4.76 7.78
N LEU A 265 -5.58 -4.16 8.78
CA LEU A 265 -6.53 -4.86 9.64
C LEU A 265 -7.74 -5.38 8.84
N PHE A 266 -8.29 -4.57 7.94
CA PHE A 266 -9.38 -4.97 7.05
C PHE A 266 -8.99 -6.16 6.17
N GLN A 267 -7.81 -6.09 5.54
CA GLN A 267 -7.30 -7.16 4.67
C GLN A 267 -7.04 -8.44 5.45
N SER A 268 -6.49 -8.37 6.66
CA SER A 268 -6.25 -9.53 7.52
C SER A 268 -7.54 -10.17 8.04
N ALA A 269 -8.61 -9.38 8.22
CA ALA A 269 -9.93 -9.87 8.61
C ALA A 269 -10.73 -10.43 7.42
N SER A 270 -10.38 -9.99 6.21
CA SER A 270 -11.09 -10.39 4.98
C SER A 270 -10.92 -11.90 4.73
N GLY A 271 -12.04 -12.57 4.44
CA GLY A 271 -12.07 -14.04 4.24
C GLY A 271 -12.19 -14.87 5.51
N ASN A 272 -12.11 -14.26 6.69
CA ASN A 272 -12.39 -14.95 7.94
C ASN A 272 -13.83 -14.67 8.42
N PRO A 273 -14.77 -15.61 8.32
CA PRO A 273 -16.16 -15.39 8.70
C PRO A 273 -16.38 -15.14 10.20
N PHE A 274 -15.37 -15.38 11.04
CA PHE A 274 -15.40 -15.16 12.48
C PHE A 274 -14.71 -13.87 12.91
N ALA A 275 -14.04 -13.16 11.98
CA ALA A 275 -13.43 -11.88 12.28
C ALA A 275 -14.51 -10.79 12.43
N GLN A 276 -14.26 -9.85 13.34
CA GLN A 276 -15.10 -8.66 13.41
C GLN A 276 -14.88 -7.77 12.18
N PRO A 277 -15.95 -7.18 11.62
CA PRO A 277 -15.81 -6.22 10.53
C PRO A 277 -14.92 -5.04 10.94
N VAL A 278 -13.93 -4.74 10.12
CA VAL A 278 -13.04 -3.59 10.30
C VAL A 278 -13.46 -2.49 9.34
N GLN A 279 -13.63 -1.28 9.85
CA GLN A 279 -13.85 -0.10 9.02
C GLN A 279 -12.50 0.51 8.65
N VAL A 280 -12.25 0.69 7.35
CA VAL A 280 -11.07 1.42 6.87
C VAL A 280 -11.24 2.90 7.21
N TYR A 281 -10.19 3.51 7.78
CA TYR A 281 -10.17 4.93 8.12
C TYR A 281 -10.36 5.80 6.89
N SER A 282 -11.06 6.90 7.05
CA SER A 282 -11.26 7.93 6.03
C SER A 282 -11.20 9.32 6.68
N ASN A 283 -10.44 10.23 6.08
CA ASN A 283 -10.45 11.64 6.45
C ASN A 283 -11.32 12.49 5.49
N VAL A 284 -12.17 11.86 4.69
CA VAL A 284 -13.04 12.52 3.71
C VAL A 284 -14.42 12.78 4.32
N GLU A 285 -14.78 14.04 4.49
CA GLU A 285 -16.10 14.44 4.96
C GLU A 285 -17.16 14.21 3.86
N ASN A 286 -18.32 13.68 4.24
CA ASN A 286 -19.44 13.30 3.36
C ASN A 286 -19.14 12.24 2.31
N GLY A 287 -17.95 11.65 2.31
CA GLY A 287 -17.47 10.64 1.35
C GLY A 287 -16.67 9.54 2.01
N PHE A 288 -15.85 8.87 1.20
CA PHE A 288 -14.92 7.84 1.64
C PHE A 288 -13.55 8.02 0.98
N GLY A 289 -12.55 7.33 1.53
CA GLY A 289 -11.20 7.28 0.99
C GLY A 289 -10.20 8.10 1.78
N VAL A 290 -9.12 8.52 1.14
CA VAL A 290 -8.01 9.21 1.80
C VAL A 290 -7.44 10.32 0.92
N PHE A 291 -7.14 11.45 1.55
CA PHE A 291 -6.31 12.53 1.01
C PHE A 291 -5.21 12.78 2.02
N ALA A 292 -3.94 12.40 1.69
CA ALA A 292 -2.90 12.35 2.71
C ALA A 292 -1.51 12.67 2.15
N GLY A 293 -0.66 13.27 2.99
CA GLY A 293 0.72 13.61 2.66
C GLY A 293 1.70 12.49 2.97
N SER A 294 2.67 12.29 2.08
CA SER A 294 3.80 11.38 2.23
C SER A 294 5.06 12.04 1.71
N GLN A 295 6.13 12.06 2.48
CA GLN A 295 7.41 12.58 2.04
C GLN A 295 8.45 11.47 2.03
N ILE A 296 9.05 11.25 0.86
CA ILE A 296 9.96 10.13 0.61
C ILE A 296 11.40 10.57 0.79
N SER A 297 12.19 9.71 1.45
CA SER A 297 13.65 9.69 1.39
C SER A 297 14.09 8.29 0.97
N PHE A 298 15.13 8.17 0.16
CA PHE A 298 15.60 6.86 -0.28
C PHE A 298 17.12 6.73 -0.18
N PHE A 299 17.57 5.49 -0.15
CA PHE A 299 18.98 5.13 -0.13
C PHE A 299 19.20 3.89 -1.01
N ASP A 300 20.23 3.93 -1.85
CA ASP A 300 20.63 2.82 -2.73
C ASP A 300 21.84 2.09 -2.14
N LEU A 301 21.76 0.74 -2.07
CA LEU A 301 22.77 -0.21 -1.62
C LEU A 301 23.31 -1.04 -2.77
#